data_b369e994f02a91272f04385a171d5c6b
#
_entry.id   b369e994f02a91272f04385a171d5c6b
#
_cell.length_a   1.000
_cell.length_b   1.000
_cell.length_c   1.000
_cell.angle_alpha   90.00
_cell.angle_beta   90.00
_cell.angle_gamma   90.00
#
_symmetry.space_group_name_H-M   'P 1'
#
loop_
_entity.id
_entity.type
_entity.pdbx_description
1 polymer ?
#
loop_
_entity_poly.entity_id
_entity_poly.type
_entity_poly.pdbx_seq_one_letter_code
_entity_poly.pdbx_strand_id
1 'polypeptide(L)'
;QVSQLLALKRAQSGAASPNAEAANAAPPHASIPQTIGEAVESVYWEAERLGITIEVEGLEDLPVNADPSFAMKPDDLFTILRNLLENAVRYSPKGGTVTVKLAQIEPPVLCVMDEGPGIPQEDRARVLEPFYRRLGTNVSGTGLGLAIVKTICDRWKLNLTLSDARPENQDAPGLCATLKHS
;
A
#
# COMPACT_ATOMS: atom_id res chain seq x y z
N GLN A 1 0.43 18.25 5.11
CA GLN A 1 0.81 18.34 3.67
C GLN A 1 2.34 18.32 3.50
N VAL A 2 3.08 19.06 4.32
CA VAL A 2 4.56 19.11 4.25
C VAL A 2 5.20 17.74 4.49
N SER A 3 4.66 16.92 5.40
CA SER A 3 5.22 15.60 5.72
C SER A 3 5.10 14.60 4.55
N GLN A 4 4.06 14.66 3.73
CA GLN A 4 3.94 13.82 2.53
C GLN A 4 4.90 14.25 1.42
N LEU A 5 5.13 15.55 1.24
CA LEU A 5 6.10 16.05 0.29
C LEU A 5 7.53 15.64 0.69
N LEU A 6 7.85 15.69 1.99
CA LEU A 6 9.12 15.21 2.53
C LEU A 6 9.26 13.69 2.37
N ALA A 7 8.17 12.92 2.55
CA ALA A 7 8.17 11.48 2.31
C ALA A 7 8.46 11.14 0.84
N LEU A 8 7.85 11.87 -0.10
CA LEU A 8 8.14 11.69 -1.53
C LEU A 8 9.61 12.05 -1.86
N LYS A 9 10.13 13.15 -1.32
CA LYS A 9 11.55 13.52 -1.48
C LYS A 9 12.47 12.46 -0.92
N ARG A 10 12.21 11.92 0.28
CA ARG A 10 12.98 10.82 0.87
C ARG A 10 12.93 9.56 0.01
N ALA A 11 11.76 9.23 -0.51
CA ALA A 11 11.59 8.10 -1.41
C ALA A 11 12.42 8.26 -2.71
N GLN A 12 12.47 9.46 -3.27
CA GLN A 12 13.25 9.77 -4.48
C GLN A 12 14.76 9.89 -4.21
N SER A 13 15.15 10.40 -3.03
CA SER A 13 16.57 10.62 -2.66
C SER A 13 17.29 9.36 -2.18
N GLY A 14 16.62 8.23 -2.06
CA GLY A 14 17.17 6.97 -1.57
C GLY A 14 18.25 6.32 -2.46
N ALA A 15 18.79 7.07 -3.42
CA ALA A 15 20.00 6.75 -4.16
C ALA A 15 21.27 7.30 -3.46
N ALA A 16 21.35 7.19 -2.12
CA ALA A 16 22.58 7.48 -1.41
C ALA A 16 23.59 6.37 -1.69
N SER A 17 24.79 6.76 -2.07
CA SER A 17 25.94 5.91 -2.35
C SER A 17 26.08 4.78 -1.32
N PRO A 18 26.41 3.56 -1.74
CA PRO A 18 26.68 2.48 -0.81
C PRO A 18 27.96 2.83 -0.04
N ASN A 19 27.83 3.18 1.22
CA ASN A 19 28.96 3.19 2.13
C ASN A 19 29.55 1.78 2.20
N ALA A 20 30.87 1.69 2.16
CA ALA A 20 31.62 0.43 2.15
C ALA A 20 31.43 -0.47 3.40
N GLU A 21 30.65 -0.03 4.39
CA GLU A 21 30.27 -0.81 5.57
C GLU A 21 29.06 -1.72 5.35
N ALA A 22 28.33 -1.56 4.22
CA ALA A 22 27.14 -2.36 3.91
C ALA A 22 27.45 -3.76 3.37
N ALA A 23 28.73 -4.10 3.12
CA ALA A 23 29.12 -5.36 2.48
C ALA A 23 28.92 -6.62 3.36
N ASN A 24 28.59 -6.46 4.65
CA ASN A 24 28.38 -7.55 5.61
C ASN A 24 27.03 -7.51 6.33
N ALA A 25 26.13 -6.63 5.94
CA ALA A 25 24.78 -6.60 6.50
C ALA A 25 23.92 -7.73 5.88
N ALA A 26 23.12 -8.41 6.72
CA ALA A 26 22.10 -9.33 6.24
C ALA A 26 21.19 -8.61 5.22
N PRO A 27 20.68 -9.33 4.19
CA PRO A 27 19.79 -8.71 3.22
C PRO A 27 18.58 -8.09 3.94
N PRO A 28 18.11 -6.92 3.50
CA PRO A 28 16.98 -6.27 4.13
C PRO A 28 15.75 -7.19 4.06
N HIS A 29 15.05 -7.29 5.19
CA HIS A 29 13.93 -8.20 5.38
C HIS A 29 12.79 -7.47 6.04
N ALA A 30 11.65 -7.34 5.35
CA ALA A 30 10.44 -6.75 5.87
C ALA A 30 9.38 -7.82 6.11
N SER A 31 9.15 -8.15 7.37
CA SER A 31 8.07 -9.06 7.79
C SER A 31 6.71 -8.52 7.36
N ILE A 32 5.96 -9.28 6.59
CA ILE A 32 4.63 -8.88 6.13
C ILE A 32 3.63 -8.88 7.29
N PRO A 33 3.54 -9.94 8.14
CA PRO A 33 2.61 -9.93 9.27
C PRO A 33 2.83 -8.78 10.25
N GLN A 34 4.08 -8.54 10.63
CA GLN A 34 4.43 -7.44 11.54
C GLN A 34 4.07 -6.09 10.92
N THR A 35 4.43 -5.86 9.67
CA THR A 35 4.17 -4.58 9.00
C THR A 35 2.68 -4.32 8.78
N ILE A 36 1.88 -5.36 8.49
CA ILE A 36 0.42 -5.24 8.43
C ILE A 36 -0.12 -4.73 9.77
N GLY A 37 0.30 -5.34 10.88
CA GLY A 37 -0.14 -4.91 12.22
C GLY A 37 0.16 -3.44 12.50
N GLU A 38 1.39 -3.02 12.27
CA GLU A 38 1.84 -1.64 12.48
C GLU A 38 1.10 -0.65 11.56
N ALA A 39 0.89 -1.00 10.29
CA ALA A 39 0.20 -0.15 9.34
C ALA A 39 -1.30 0.00 9.67
N VAL A 40 -1.97 -1.08 10.03
CA VAL A 40 -3.38 -1.06 10.46
C VAL A 40 -3.54 -0.19 11.72
N GLU A 41 -2.67 -0.37 12.72
CA GLU A 41 -2.67 0.46 13.92
C GLU A 41 -2.53 1.96 13.59
N SER A 42 -1.66 2.29 12.63
CA SER A 42 -1.39 3.68 12.25
C SER A 42 -2.59 4.41 11.63
N VAL A 43 -3.54 3.69 11.06
CA VAL A 43 -4.75 4.25 10.41
C VAL A 43 -6.04 3.97 11.18
N TYR A 44 -5.95 3.27 12.31
CA TYR A 44 -7.11 2.81 13.08
C TYR A 44 -8.08 3.93 13.44
N TRP A 45 -7.59 5.02 14.02
CA TRP A 45 -8.43 6.13 14.47
C TRP A 45 -9.11 6.86 13.31
N GLU A 46 -8.44 6.98 12.17
CA GLU A 46 -9.03 7.57 10.98
C GLU A 46 -10.14 6.66 10.41
N ALA A 47 -9.91 5.36 10.37
CA ALA A 47 -10.92 4.38 9.95
C ALA A 47 -12.15 4.43 10.87
N GLU A 48 -11.96 4.43 12.20
CA GLU A 48 -13.04 4.56 13.18
C GLU A 48 -13.83 5.86 12.96
N ARG A 49 -13.12 6.98 12.80
CA ARG A 49 -13.75 8.28 12.55
C ARG A 49 -14.62 8.30 11.31
N LEU A 50 -14.20 7.60 10.26
CA LEU A 50 -14.91 7.51 8.97
C LEU A 50 -15.91 6.35 8.91
N GLY A 51 -16.02 5.55 9.98
CA GLY A 51 -16.91 4.38 10.03
C GLY A 51 -16.50 3.25 9.10
N ILE A 52 -15.19 3.06 8.89
CA ILE A 52 -14.62 2.02 8.03
C ILE A 52 -14.08 0.88 8.87
N THR A 53 -14.45 -0.35 8.51
CA THR A 53 -13.89 -1.57 9.09
C THR A 53 -12.62 -1.98 8.33
N ILE A 54 -11.57 -2.35 9.05
CA ILE A 54 -10.36 -2.93 8.46
C ILE A 54 -10.30 -4.41 8.80
N GLU A 55 -10.23 -5.25 7.77
CA GLU A 55 -10.09 -6.70 7.89
C GLU A 55 -8.71 -7.13 7.40
N VAL A 56 -8.13 -8.13 8.05
CA VAL A 56 -6.87 -8.76 7.67
C VAL A 56 -7.13 -10.23 7.37
N GLU A 57 -6.73 -10.68 6.19
CA GLU A 57 -6.95 -12.05 5.72
C GLU A 57 -5.62 -12.72 5.32
N GLY A 58 -5.58 -14.04 5.43
CA GLY A 58 -4.46 -14.85 4.95
C GLY A 58 -3.30 -14.99 5.94
N LEU A 59 -3.42 -14.45 7.17
CA LEU A 59 -2.45 -14.66 8.24
C LEU A 59 -2.84 -15.80 9.18
N GLU A 60 -4.11 -16.16 9.21
CA GLU A 60 -4.69 -17.19 10.08
C GLU A 60 -4.17 -18.60 9.80
N ASP A 61 -3.81 -18.89 8.55
CA ASP A 61 -3.33 -20.20 8.09
C ASP A 61 -1.81 -20.27 7.96
N LEU A 62 -1.08 -19.28 8.48
CA LEU A 62 0.38 -19.30 8.42
C LEU A 62 0.95 -20.47 9.21
N PRO A 63 1.89 -21.24 8.64
CA PRO A 63 2.64 -22.25 9.38
C PRO A 63 3.34 -21.64 10.60
N VAL A 64 3.48 -22.44 11.65
CA VAL A 64 4.22 -22.04 12.86
C VAL A 64 5.64 -21.61 12.46
N ASN A 65 6.05 -20.44 12.92
CA ASN A 65 7.33 -19.79 12.56
C ASN A 65 7.47 -19.34 11.10
N ALA A 66 6.41 -19.34 10.30
CA ALA A 66 6.45 -18.71 9.00
C ALA A 66 6.44 -17.17 9.15
N ASP A 67 7.37 -16.52 8.46
CA ASP A 67 7.45 -15.07 8.40
C ASP A 67 7.57 -14.62 6.93
N PRO A 68 6.46 -14.67 6.16
CA PRO A 68 6.47 -14.21 4.79
C PRO A 68 6.94 -12.75 4.75
N SER A 69 7.85 -12.47 3.83
CA SER A 69 8.54 -11.18 3.82
C SER A 69 8.89 -10.73 2.41
N PHE A 70 9.08 -9.42 2.26
CA PHE A 70 9.71 -8.84 1.09
C PHE A 70 11.19 -8.51 1.37
N ALA A 71 12.03 -8.67 0.35
CA ALA A 71 13.45 -8.30 0.41
C ALA A 71 13.60 -6.76 0.31
N MET A 72 13.23 -6.05 1.37
CA MET A 72 13.23 -4.61 1.46
C MET A 72 13.33 -4.14 2.91
N LYS A 73 13.56 -2.84 3.12
CA LYS A 73 13.57 -2.28 4.47
C LYS A 73 12.16 -2.28 5.07
N PRO A 74 11.99 -2.66 6.36
CA PRO A 74 10.70 -2.64 7.05
C PRO A 74 10.00 -1.28 6.99
N ASP A 75 10.72 -0.18 7.19
CA ASP A 75 10.16 1.17 7.13
C ASP A 75 9.59 1.51 5.75
N ASP A 76 10.18 1.01 4.69
CA ASP A 76 9.69 1.22 3.32
C ASP A 76 8.41 0.42 3.06
N LEU A 77 8.31 -0.82 3.53
CA LEU A 77 7.07 -1.59 3.44
C LEU A 77 5.95 -0.95 4.29
N PHE A 78 6.28 -0.49 5.50
CA PHE A 78 5.34 0.26 6.34
C PHE A 78 4.81 1.49 5.62
N THR A 79 5.67 2.27 4.98
CA THR A 79 5.28 3.48 4.23
C THR A 79 4.35 3.13 3.06
N ILE A 80 4.63 2.05 2.33
CA ILE A 80 3.75 1.55 1.28
C ILE A 80 2.37 1.21 1.84
N LEU A 81 2.31 0.34 2.85
CA LEU A 81 1.04 -0.14 3.40
C LEU A 81 0.23 0.98 4.03
N ARG A 82 0.86 1.87 4.77
CA ARG A 82 0.18 3.02 5.35
C ARG A 82 -0.47 3.89 4.29
N ASN A 83 0.25 4.23 3.21
CA ASN A 83 -0.31 5.05 2.13
C ASN A 83 -1.46 4.34 1.40
N LEU A 84 -1.35 3.04 1.14
CA LEU A 84 -2.42 2.26 0.53
C LEU A 84 -3.65 2.18 1.44
N LEU A 85 -3.46 1.98 2.75
CA LEU A 85 -4.55 1.95 3.72
C LEU A 85 -5.21 3.32 3.90
N GLU A 86 -4.44 4.40 3.99
CA GLU A 86 -4.99 5.77 4.06
C GLU A 86 -5.86 6.07 2.83
N ASN A 87 -5.43 5.70 1.64
CA ASN A 87 -6.23 5.84 0.44
C ASN A 87 -7.50 4.97 0.50
N ALA A 88 -7.38 3.70 0.85
CA ALA A 88 -8.50 2.77 0.92
C ALA A 88 -9.57 3.26 1.91
N VAL A 89 -9.16 3.70 3.09
CA VAL A 89 -10.07 4.25 4.11
C VAL A 89 -10.75 5.53 3.61
N ARG A 90 -10.01 6.39 2.95
CA ARG A 90 -10.53 7.69 2.46
C ARG A 90 -11.56 7.53 1.34
N TYR A 91 -11.36 6.58 0.43
CA TYR A 91 -12.22 6.38 -0.73
C TYR A 91 -13.36 5.40 -0.49
N SER A 92 -13.32 4.60 0.56
CA SER A 92 -14.42 3.71 0.92
C SER A 92 -15.64 4.49 1.42
N PRO A 93 -16.85 4.04 1.10
CA PRO A 93 -18.06 4.64 1.66
C PRO A 93 -18.16 4.35 3.15
N LYS A 94 -18.84 5.23 3.89
CA LYS A 94 -19.13 5.01 5.32
C LYS A 94 -19.84 3.65 5.51
N GLY A 95 -19.35 2.87 6.48
CA GLY A 95 -19.82 1.50 6.71
C GLY A 95 -19.16 0.45 5.83
N GLY A 96 -18.26 0.87 4.92
CA GLY A 96 -17.50 -0.04 4.07
C GLY A 96 -16.36 -0.76 4.79
N THR A 97 -15.75 -1.70 4.09
CA THR A 97 -14.66 -2.53 4.57
C THR A 97 -13.42 -2.34 3.70
N VAL A 98 -12.28 -2.16 4.33
CA VAL A 98 -10.95 -2.23 3.71
C VAL A 98 -10.32 -3.55 4.12
N THR A 99 -9.82 -4.31 3.14
CA THR A 99 -9.20 -5.62 3.38
C THR A 99 -7.73 -5.58 3.04
N VAL A 100 -6.88 -6.01 3.98
CA VAL A 100 -5.48 -6.33 3.74
C VAL A 100 -5.35 -7.84 3.67
N LYS A 101 -4.88 -8.36 2.54
CA LYS A 101 -4.84 -9.81 2.30
C LYS A 101 -3.47 -10.28 1.87
N LEU A 102 -2.92 -11.25 2.59
CA LEU A 102 -1.82 -12.07 2.10
C LEU A 102 -2.39 -13.16 1.20
N ALA A 103 -2.44 -12.89 -0.10
CA ALA A 103 -3.08 -13.77 -1.08
C ALA A 103 -2.25 -15.01 -1.41
N GLN A 104 -0.92 -14.91 -1.23
CA GLN A 104 0.02 -16.01 -1.43
C GLN A 104 1.19 -15.84 -0.46
N ILE A 105 1.65 -16.95 0.12
CA ILE A 105 2.74 -16.94 1.12
C ILE A 105 4.11 -16.97 0.44
N GLU A 106 4.27 -17.79 -0.59
CA GLU A 106 5.57 -18.01 -1.25
C GLU A 106 5.41 -18.22 -2.78
N PRO A 107 5.96 -17.35 -3.61
CA PRO A 107 6.44 -16.01 -3.27
C PRO A 107 5.28 -15.13 -2.76
N PRO A 108 5.53 -14.18 -1.85
CA PRO A 108 4.45 -13.45 -1.23
C PRO A 108 3.72 -12.51 -2.20
N VAL A 109 2.38 -12.51 -2.11
CA VAL A 109 1.50 -11.59 -2.81
C VAL A 109 0.60 -10.91 -1.78
N LEU A 110 0.71 -9.59 -1.68
CA LEU A 110 -0.01 -8.78 -0.71
C LEU A 110 -0.96 -7.83 -1.42
N CYS A 111 -2.21 -7.78 -0.98
CA CYS A 111 -3.25 -6.93 -1.55
C CYS A 111 -3.86 -6.01 -0.51
N VAL A 112 -4.19 -4.80 -0.92
CA VAL A 112 -5.05 -3.87 -0.17
C VAL A 112 -6.26 -3.57 -1.04
N MET A 113 -7.45 -3.86 -0.54
CA MET A 113 -8.72 -3.73 -1.27
C MET A 113 -9.67 -2.79 -0.56
N ASP A 114 -10.38 -1.96 -1.31
CA ASP A 114 -11.42 -1.09 -0.79
C ASP A 114 -12.77 -1.33 -1.48
N GLU A 115 -13.80 -0.67 -0.99
CA GLU A 115 -15.15 -0.70 -1.52
C GLU A 115 -15.57 0.62 -2.17
N GLY A 116 -14.60 1.42 -2.55
CA GLY A 116 -14.82 2.72 -3.18
C GLY A 116 -15.22 2.64 -4.66
N PRO A 117 -15.19 3.78 -5.36
CA PRO A 117 -15.60 3.85 -6.77
C PRO A 117 -14.61 3.20 -7.74
N GLY A 118 -13.46 2.75 -7.27
CA GLY A 118 -12.39 2.23 -8.12
C GLY A 118 -11.70 3.30 -8.96
N ILE A 119 -10.78 2.85 -9.80
CA ILE A 119 -10.04 3.71 -10.74
C ILE A 119 -10.20 3.12 -12.14
N PRO A 120 -10.76 3.87 -13.10
CA PRO A 120 -10.83 3.45 -14.49
C PRO A 120 -9.47 3.05 -15.04
N GLN A 121 -9.44 2.06 -15.90
CA GLN A 121 -8.20 1.52 -16.45
C GLN A 121 -7.32 2.60 -17.11
N GLU A 122 -7.93 3.53 -17.81
CA GLU A 122 -7.25 4.65 -18.47
C GLU A 122 -6.56 5.63 -17.51
N ASP A 123 -7.03 5.71 -16.26
CA ASP A 123 -6.47 6.60 -15.23
C ASP A 123 -5.41 5.91 -14.35
N ARG A 124 -5.30 4.59 -14.38
CA ARG A 124 -4.45 3.83 -13.43
C ARG A 124 -2.96 4.19 -13.50
N ALA A 125 -2.46 4.48 -14.68
CA ALA A 125 -1.08 4.95 -14.83
C ALA A 125 -0.90 6.38 -14.29
N ARG A 126 -1.88 7.26 -14.52
CA ARG A 126 -1.83 8.67 -14.14
C ARG A 126 -1.97 8.90 -12.63
N VAL A 127 -2.75 8.07 -11.93
CA VAL A 127 -2.90 8.19 -10.47
C VAL A 127 -1.61 7.88 -9.69
N LEU A 128 -0.63 7.28 -10.34
CA LEU A 128 0.71 7.03 -9.80
C LEU A 128 1.65 8.23 -9.96
N GLU A 129 1.24 9.27 -10.71
CA GLU A 129 2.01 10.49 -10.87
C GLU A 129 1.82 11.42 -9.67
N PRO A 130 2.89 12.13 -9.23
CA PRO A 130 2.78 13.10 -8.13
C PRO A 130 1.75 14.18 -8.41
N PHE A 131 0.97 14.55 -7.39
CA PHE A 131 -0.06 15.61 -7.44
C PHE A 131 -1.24 15.35 -8.39
N TYR A 132 -1.26 14.21 -9.08
CA TYR A 132 -2.42 13.87 -9.89
C TYR A 132 -3.63 13.61 -8.99
N ARG A 133 -4.73 14.26 -9.32
CA ARG A 133 -6.04 14.04 -8.69
C ARG A 133 -7.08 13.94 -9.78
N ARG A 134 -7.90 12.93 -9.67
CA ARG A 134 -9.01 12.77 -10.60
C ARG A 134 -10.04 13.90 -10.41
N LEU A 135 -10.42 14.56 -11.49
CA LEU A 135 -11.45 15.60 -11.45
C LEU A 135 -12.79 15.01 -11.00
N GLY A 136 -13.52 15.74 -10.15
CA GLY A 136 -14.84 15.31 -9.65
C GLY A 136 -14.81 14.46 -8.38
N THR A 137 -13.66 14.19 -7.78
CA THR A 137 -13.59 13.57 -6.46
C THR A 137 -13.57 14.64 -5.37
N ASN A 138 -14.59 14.64 -4.51
CA ASN A 138 -14.68 15.54 -3.34
C ASN A 138 -13.83 15.08 -2.16
N VAL A 139 -12.94 14.12 -2.38
CA VAL A 139 -12.12 13.54 -1.32
C VAL A 139 -10.87 14.37 -1.10
N SER A 140 -10.64 14.80 0.12
CA SER A 140 -9.43 15.56 0.50
C SER A 140 -8.18 14.68 0.38
N GLY A 141 -7.11 15.22 -0.16
CA GLY A 141 -5.83 14.53 -0.26
C GLY A 141 -4.83 15.33 -1.09
N THR A 142 -3.54 14.98 -0.97
CA THR A 142 -2.44 15.69 -1.64
C THR A 142 -2.15 15.16 -3.05
N GLY A 143 -2.64 13.98 -3.42
CA GLY A 143 -2.26 13.29 -4.65
C GLY A 143 -0.84 12.69 -4.62
N LEU A 144 -0.24 12.56 -3.44
CA LEU A 144 1.14 12.06 -3.28
C LEU A 144 1.21 10.60 -2.83
N GLY A 145 0.15 10.06 -2.21
CA GLY A 145 0.19 8.73 -1.58
C GLY A 145 0.58 7.60 -2.54
N LEU A 146 -0.08 7.50 -3.68
CA LEU A 146 0.23 6.46 -4.68
C LEU A 146 1.57 6.71 -5.39
N ALA A 147 1.99 7.96 -5.57
CA ALA A 147 3.30 8.29 -6.12
C ALA A 147 4.44 7.86 -5.17
N ILE A 148 4.26 8.02 -3.86
CA ILE A 148 5.18 7.52 -2.85
C ILE A 148 5.29 6.00 -2.94
N VAL A 149 4.16 5.29 -3.01
CA VAL A 149 4.12 3.83 -3.14
C VAL A 149 4.86 3.38 -4.39
N LYS A 150 4.56 3.98 -5.55
CA LYS A 150 5.23 3.66 -6.82
C LYS A 150 6.75 3.84 -6.74
N THR A 151 7.21 4.96 -6.19
CA THR A 151 8.63 5.26 -6.05
C THR A 151 9.35 4.22 -5.19
N ILE A 152 8.76 3.81 -4.06
CA ILE A 152 9.34 2.79 -3.18
C ILE A 152 9.30 1.41 -3.85
N CYS A 153 8.21 1.05 -4.49
CA CYS A 153 8.09 -0.21 -5.23
C CYS A 153 9.18 -0.33 -6.30
N ASP A 154 9.40 0.72 -7.08
CA ASP A 154 10.43 0.73 -8.12
C ASP A 154 11.83 0.54 -7.53
N ARG A 155 12.13 1.16 -6.38
CA ARG A 155 13.41 1.01 -5.68
C ARG A 155 13.69 -0.46 -5.31
N TRP A 156 12.69 -1.17 -4.84
CA TRP A 156 12.82 -2.54 -4.34
C TRP A 156 12.40 -3.61 -5.35
N LYS A 157 12.13 -3.23 -6.61
CA LYS A 157 11.70 -4.13 -7.68
C LYS A 157 10.42 -4.89 -7.31
N LEU A 158 9.52 -4.21 -6.62
CA LEU A 158 8.16 -4.68 -6.40
C LEU A 158 7.27 -4.24 -7.56
N ASN A 159 6.46 -5.13 -8.06
CA ASN A 159 5.37 -4.80 -8.96
C ASN A 159 4.17 -4.32 -8.15
N LEU A 160 3.71 -3.11 -8.44
CA LEU A 160 2.44 -2.58 -7.99
C LEU A 160 1.43 -2.69 -9.14
N THR A 161 0.35 -3.43 -8.93
CA THR A 161 -0.75 -3.56 -9.88
C THR A 161 -2.02 -2.99 -9.28
N LEU A 162 -2.72 -2.13 -10.03
CA LEU A 162 -4.03 -1.60 -9.67
C LEU A 162 -5.11 -2.31 -10.51
N SER A 163 -6.12 -2.85 -9.85
CA SER A 163 -7.25 -3.56 -10.47
C SER A 163 -8.55 -3.30 -9.71
N ASP A 164 -9.66 -3.76 -10.26
CA ASP A 164 -10.92 -3.73 -9.55
C ASP A 164 -10.94 -4.78 -8.43
N ALA A 165 -11.36 -4.40 -7.23
CA ALA A 165 -11.53 -5.32 -6.12
C ALA A 165 -12.75 -6.23 -6.32
N ARG A 166 -13.82 -5.68 -6.91
CA ARG A 166 -15.11 -6.35 -7.17
C ARG A 166 -15.54 -6.07 -8.61
N PRO A 167 -14.94 -6.72 -9.62
CA PRO A 167 -15.21 -6.43 -11.03
C PRO A 167 -16.67 -6.70 -11.44
N GLU A 168 -17.40 -7.50 -10.68
CA GLU A 168 -18.84 -7.77 -10.86
C GLU A 168 -19.72 -6.59 -10.44
N ASN A 169 -19.24 -5.70 -9.58
CA ASN A 169 -19.95 -4.51 -9.13
C ASN A 169 -19.52 -3.29 -9.95
N GLN A 170 -20.24 -2.99 -11.02
CA GLN A 170 -19.89 -1.90 -11.94
C GLN A 170 -20.06 -0.51 -11.32
N ASP A 171 -20.95 -0.32 -10.35
CA ASP A 171 -21.20 0.98 -9.72
C ASP A 171 -20.14 1.35 -8.69
N ALA A 172 -19.62 0.37 -7.98
CA ALA A 172 -18.57 0.54 -6.98
C ALA A 172 -17.60 -0.67 -6.99
N PRO A 173 -16.76 -0.79 -8.02
CA PRO A 173 -15.87 -1.95 -8.16
C PRO A 173 -14.79 -2.00 -7.09
N GLY A 174 -14.54 -0.90 -6.38
CA GLY A 174 -13.43 -0.78 -5.46
C GLY A 174 -12.08 -0.82 -6.15
N LEU A 175 -11.03 -0.60 -5.39
CA LEU A 175 -9.65 -0.71 -5.86
C LEU A 175 -8.94 -1.85 -5.14
N CYS A 176 -8.22 -2.66 -5.90
CA CYS A 176 -7.26 -3.64 -5.40
C CYS A 176 -5.85 -3.21 -5.81
N ALA A 177 -5.03 -2.89 -4.83
CA ALA A 177 -3.60 -2.65 -5.02
C ALA A 177 -2.83 -3.92 -4.63
N THR A 178 -2.12 -4.51 -5.57
CA THR A 178 -1.39 -5.77 -5.40
C THR A 178 0.11 -5.54 -5.46
N LEU A 179 0.82 -6.07 -4.47
CA LEU A 179 2.28 -6.03 -4.35
C LEU A 179 2.84 -7.45 -4.47
N LYS A 180 3.82 -7.62 -5.35
CA LYS A 180 4.60 -8.86 -5.50
C LYS A 180 5.98 -8.56 -6.06
N HIS A 181 6.97 -9.42 -5.82
CA HIS A 181 8.25 -9.32 -6.51
C HIS A 181 8.09 -9.59 -8.02
N SER A 182 8.93 -8.91 -8.79
CA SER A 182 9.02 -9.10 -10.24
C SER A 182 9.54 -10.47 -10.59
#